data_6112426e05a953fe3dc68c290549c1c9
#
_entry.id   6112426e05a953fe3dc68c290549c1c9
#
_cell.length_a   1.000
_cell.length_b   1.000
_cell.length_c   1.000
_cell.angle_alpha   90.00
_cell.angle_beta   90.00
_cell.angle_gamma   90.00
#
_symmetry.space_group_name_H-M   'P 1'
#
loop_
_entity.id
_entity.type
_entity.pdbx_description
1 polymer ?
#
loop_
_entity_poly.entity_id
_entity_poly.type
_entity_poly.pdbx_seq_one_letter_code
_entity_poly.pdbx_strand_id
1 'polypeptide(L)'
;CEQTGQRVVILVDEYDKPLLDVMDSGLRMKDGNGNEVLIEDHNRGILKGFYSAFKAADAHLRFVLLTGVTKFSQVSVFSGFNQPKDISMDDNYEAICGISKAELLENLMQPVGELAEVYDMDTDKMVELLEEQYDGYHFSSGMTDMFNPFSLLNAFDKRRLDSFWFSTGTPTYLIRLLQHNHENLNDLTGRYYRPADFVDYKADAENPLAMIYQS
;
A
#
# COMPACT_ATOMS: atom_id res chain seq x y z
N CYS A 1 12.67 7.12 26.77
CA CYS A 1 14.06 7.14 26.29
C CYS A 1 15.02 7.64 27.37
N GLU A 2 14.82 8.85 27.93
CA GLU A 2 15.76 9.43 28.95
C GLU A 2 15.91 8.56 30.20
N GLN A 3 14.83 7.95 30.68
CA GLN A 3 14.84 7.10 31.87
C GLN A 3 15.46 5.72 31.64
N THR A 4 15.34 5.16 30.43
CA THR A 4 15.75 3.78 30.13
C THR A 4 17.01 3.70 29.28
N GLY A 5 17.46 4.80 28.68
CA GLY A 5 18.56 4.85 27.73
C GLY A 5 18.26 4.12 26.39
N GLN A 6 17.04 3.62 26.19
CA GLN A 6 16.64 2.89 25.00
C GLN A 6 16.08 3.84 23.93
N ARG A 7 16.36 3.55 22.66
CA ARG A 7 15.77 4.24 21.53
C ARG A 7 14.45 3.57 21.09
N VAL A 8 13.55 4.36 20.53
CA VAL A 8 12.21 3.93 20.13
C VAL A 8 12.19 3.47 18.67
N VAL A 9 11.43 2.42 18.41
CA VAL A 9 11.00 2.03 17.05
C VAL A 9 9.58 2.55 16.85
N ILE A 10 9.35 3.21 15.73
CA ILE A 10 8.02 3.72 15.33
C ILE A 10 7.61 3.02 14.04
N LEU A 11 6.45 2.37 14.07
CA LEU A 11 5.82 1.76 12.91
C LEU A 11 4.48 2.46 12.69
N VAL A 12 4.26 3.02 11.51
CA VAL A 12 3.02 3.69 11.13
C VAL A 12 2.48 2.99 9.91
N ASP A 13 1.34 2.35 10.06
CA ASP A 13 0.60 1.76 8.97
C ASP A 13 -0.46 2.75 8.46
N GLU A 14 -0.75 2.71 7.15
CA GLU A 14 -1.72 3.60 6.51
C GLU A 14 -1.49 5.10 6.82
N TYR A 15 -0.24 5.58 6.70
CA TYR A 15 0.11 6.97 7.02
C TYR A 15 -0.72 8.01 6.25
N ASP A 16 -1.25 7.64 5.12
CA ASP A 16 -2.03 8.44 4.18
C ASP A 16 -3.56 8.36 4.41
N LYS A 17 -4.03 7.41 5.20
CA LYS A 17 -5.44 7.18 5.48
C LYS A 17 -6.23 8.45 5.85
N PRO A 18 -5.74 9.33 6.74
CA PRO A 18 -6.45 10.55 7.09
C PRO A 18 -6.66 11.53 5.93
N LEU A 19 -5.87 11.40 4.85
CA LEU A 19 -6.02 12.18 3.63
C LEU A 19 -6.92 11.46 2.63
N LEU A 20 -6.70 10.14 2.43
CA LEU A 20 -7.48 9.32 1.51
C LEU A 20 -8.99 9.36 1.81
N ASP A 21 -9.35 9.27 3.09
CA ASP A 21 -10.75 9.22 3.51
C ASP A 21 -11.55 10.50 3.17
N VAL A 22 -10.86 11.62 3.03
CA VAL A 22 -11.49 12.94 2.79
C VAL A 22 -11.12 13.56 1.46
N MET A 23 -10.26 12.89 0.68
CA MET A 23 -9.80 13.38 -0.61
C MET A 23 -10.98 13.64 -1.55
N ASP A 24 -10.94 14.77 -2.25
CA ASP A 24 -11.97 15.23 -3.20
C ASP A 24 -13.42 15.23 -2.66
N SER A 25 -13.59 15.08 -1.35
CA SER A 25 -14.91 15.11 -0.73
C SER A 25 -15.54 16.49 -0.74
N GLY A 26 -14.73 17.56 -0.85
CA GLY A 26 -15.19 18.93 -0.67
C GLY A 26 -15.67 19.26 0.75
N LEU A 27 -15.52 18.33 1.69
CA LEU A 27 -15.97 18.48 3.07
C LEU A 27 -15.22 19.60 3.77
N ARG A 28 -15.94 20.42 4.51
CA ARG A 28 -15.42 21.56 5.27
C ARG A 28 -15.67 21.40 6.76
N MET A 29 -14.82 22.01 7.54
CA MET A 29 -14.95 22.11 8.99
C MET A 29 -14.59 23.53 9.44
N LYS A 30 -14.94 23.87 10.68
CA LYS A 30 -14.43 25.09 11.32
C LYS A 30 -13.13 24.80 12.04
N ASP A 31 -12.10 25.56 11.75
CA ASP A 31 -10.83 25.51 12.49
C ASP A 31 -10.97 26.09 13.92
N GLY A 32 -9.90 26.03 14.72
CA GLY A 32 -9.88 26.57 16.08
C GLY A 32 -10.14 28.08 16.17
N ASN A 33 -10.09 28.82 15.06
CA ASN A 33 -10.37 30.25 14.95
C ASN A 33 -11.76 30.51 14.39
N GLY A 34 -12.54 29.48 14.05
CA GLY A 34 -13.87 29.58 13.49
C GLY A 34 -13.92 29.77 11.96
N ASN A 35 -12.80 29.71 11.25
CA ASN A 35 -12.75 29.81 9.79
C ASN A 35 -13.15 28.48 9.14
N GLU A 36 -13.85 28.55 8.01
CA GLU A 36 -14.13 27.35 7.21
C GLU A 36 -12.89 26.94 6.42
N VAL A 37 -12.43 25.71 6.67
CA VAL A 37 -11.31 25.07 5.98
C VAL A 37 -11.72 23.73 5.40
N LEU A 38 -11.05 23.29 4.35
CA LEU A 38 -11.21 21.90 3.88
C LEU A 38 -10.67 20.92 4.93
N ILE A 39 -11.39 19.83 5.16
CA ILE A 39 -10.94 18.79 6.12
C ILE A 39 -9.61 18.20 5.65
N GLU A 40 -9.42 18.05 4.34
CA GLU A 40 -8.16 17.57 3.77
C GLU A 40 -6.97 18.47 4.16
N ASP A 41 -7.11 19.81 4.01
CA ASP A 41 -6.04 20.75 4.38
C ASP A 41 -5.77 20.74 5.88
N HIS A 42 -6.83 20.61 6.68
CA HIS A 42 -6.71 20.47 8.14
C HIS A 42 -5.92 19.20 8.52
N ASN A 43 -6.30 18.05 7.97
CA ASN A 43 -5.63 16.76 8.22
C ASN A 43 -4.18 16.80 7.75
N ARG A 44 -3.90 17.38 6.59
CA ARG A 44 -2.55 17.61 6.06
C ARG A 44 -1.69 18.43 7.03
N GLY A 45 -2.27 19.48 7.61
CA GLY A 45 -1.61 20.31 8.62
C GLY A 45 -1.26 19.51 9.89
N ILE A 46 -2.19 18.70 10.38
CA ILE A 46 -1.97 17.81 11.54
C ILE A 46 -0.85 16.81 11.26
N LEU A 47 -0.89 16.10 10.13
CA LEU A 47 0.12 15.12 9.75
C LEU A 47 1.51 15.75 9.61
N LYS A 48 1.57 16.94 8.99
CA LYS A 48 2.83 17.72 8.90
C LYS A 48 3.40 18.05 10.28
N GLY A 49 2.55 18.49 11.22
CA GLY A 49 2.95 18.74 12.60
C GLY A 49 3.46 17.47 13.30
N PHE A 50 2.74 16.37 13.14
CA PHE A 50 3.10 15.06 13.71
C PHE A 50 4.46 14.57 13.21
N TYR A 51 4.67 14.53 11.90
CA TYR A 51 5.95 14.07 11.34
C TYR A 51 7.11 15.03 11.58
N SER A 52 6.84 16.33 11.75
CA SER A 52 7.86 17.30 12.13
C SER A 52 8.42 17.02 13.54
N ALA A 53 7.62 16.42 14.42
CA ALA A 53 8.08 16.02 15.75
C ALA A 53 9.14 14.91 15.70
N PHE A 54 9.15 14.06 14.67
CA PHE A 54 10.16 13.01 14.50
C PHE A 54 11.55 13.58 14.29
N LYS A 55 11.66 14.72 13.58
CA LYS A 55 12.94 15.42 13.42
C LYS A 55 13.50 15.90 14.77
N ALA A 56 12.64 16.43 15.63
CA ALA A 56 13.06 16.86 16.96
C ALA A 56 13.43 15.67 17.86
N ALA A 57 12.84 14.50 17.63
CA ALA A 57 13.07 13.27 18.38
C ALA A 57 14.17 12.36 17.80
N ASP A 58 14.87 12.78 16.74
CA ASP A 58 15.80 11.93 15.95
C ASP A 58 16.84 11.20 16.84
N ALA A 59 17.40 11.87 17.83
CA ALA A 59 18.36 11.28 18.78
C ALA A 59 17.77 10.11 19.59
N HIS A 60 16.46 10.04 19.74
CA HIS A 60 15.72 9.02 20.48
C HIS A 60 15.14 7.93 19.59
N LEU A 61 15.21 8.07 18.27
CA LEU A 61 14.70 7.11 17.32
C LEU A 61 15.78 6.07 16.96
N ARG A 62 15.38 4.80 16.94
CA ARG A 62 16.19 3.69 16.42
C ARG A 62 15.83 3.35 14.98
N PHE A 63 14.53 3.36 14.69
CA PHE A 63 13.99 2.99 13.38
C PHE A 63 12.59 3.59 13.22
N VAL A 64 12.26 3.99 12.01
CA VAL A 64 10.91 4.44 11.63
C VAL A 64 10.55 3.77 10.33
N LEU A 65 9.39 3.11 10.27
CA LEU A 65 8.80 2.57 9.07
C LEU A 65 7.40 3.16 8.90
N LEU A 66 7.13 3.66 7.71
CA LEU A 66 5.82 4.18 7.31
C LEU A 66 5.33 3.34 6.14
N THR A 67 4.09 2.86 6.20
CA THR A 67 3.41 2.21 5.08
C THR A 67 2.17 2.99 4.70
N GLY A 68 1.74 2.89 3.46
CA GLY A 68 0.54 3.55 2.93
C GLY A 68 0.25 3.09 1.51
N VAL A 69 -0.95 3.41 1.04
CA VAL A 69 -1.41 3.04 -0.30
C VAL A 69 -0.87 3.98 -1.36
N THR A 70 -0.68 5.27 -1.01
CA THR A 70 -0.29 6.30 -1.97
C THR A 70 0.99 7.02 -1.57
N LYS A 71 1.77 7.39 -2.58
CA LYS A 71 2.87 8.35 -2.40
C LYS A 71 2.28 9.76 -2.41
N PHE A 72 1.47 10.12 -1.41
CA PHE A 72 1.08 11.51 -1.27
C PHE A 72 2.32 12.37 -1.24
N SER A 73 2.37 13.33 -2.16
CA SER A 73 3.50 14.22 -2.40
C SER A 73 4.31 14.37 -1.12
N GLN A 74 5.32 13.54 -0.98
CA GLN A 74 6.20 13.42 0.20
C GLN A 74 6.67 14.79 0.65
N VAL A 75 6.69 15.73 -0.29
CA VAL A 75 7.14 17.09 -0.12
C VAL A 75 6.29 17.88 0.88
N SER A 76 4.98 17.68 0.98
CA SER A 76 4.15 18.52 1.85
C SER A 76 3.97 17.97 3.27
N VAL A 77 3.77 16.67 3.42
CA VAL A 77 3.54 16.04 4.72
C VAL A 77 4.86 15.78 5.46
N PHE A 78 5.88 15.36 4.73
CA PHE A 78 7.21 15.03 5.30
C PHE A 78 8.22 16.18 5.23
N SER A 79 7.82 17.38 4.81
CA SER A 79 8.75 18.52 4.69
C SER A 79 9.47 18.89 6.01
N GLY A 80 8.91 18.52 7.14
CA GLY A 80 9.50 18.69 8.46
C GLY A 80 10.26 17.48 9.01
N PHE A 81 10.24 16.36 8.29
CA PHE A 81 10.93 15.12 8.66
C PHE A 81 12.25 15.00 7.86
N ASN A 82 13.30 14.45 8.47
CA ASN A 82 14.52 14.13 7.71
C ASN A 82 14.15 13.08 6.67
N GLN A 83 14.07 13.47 5.42
CA GLN A 83 13.52 12.73 4.28
C GLN A 83 13.62 11.20 4.45
N PRO A 84 12.51 10.48 4.72
CA PRO A 84 12.53 9.03 4.81
C PRO A 84 13.04 8.45 3.49
N LYS A 85 13.84 7.37 3.54
CA LYS A 85 14.21 6.65 2.34
C LYS A 85 12.94 5.99 1.78
N ASP A 86 12.56 6.35 0.56
CA ASP A 86 11.52 5.65 -0.17
C ASP A 86 12.06 4.30 -0.66
N ILE A 87 11.45 3.21 -0.24
CA ILE A 87 11.82 1.84 -0.59
C ILE A 87 10.74 1.12 -1.40
N SER A 88 9.66 1.82 -1.77
CA SER A 88 8.48 1.21 -2.42
C SER A 88 8.79 0.53 -3.76
N MET A 89 9.84 0.98 -4.46
CA MET A 89 10.27 0.44 -5.76
C MET A 89 11.78 0.14 -5.76
N ASP A 90 12.38 -0.06 -4.59
CA ASP A 90 13.79 -0.39 -4.44
C ASP A 90 13.96 -1.92 -4.56
N ASP A 91 14.73 -2.37 -5.54
CA ASP A 91 14.96 -3.80 -5.85
C ASP A 91 15.45 -4.60 -4.63
N ASN A 92 16.11 -3.94 -3.66
CA ASN A 92 16.55 -4.61 -2.43
C ASN A 92 15.41 -4.93 -1.46
N TYR A 93 14.22 -4.39 -1.68
CA TYR A 93 13.05 -4.52 -0.80
C TYR A 93 11.83 -5.09 -1.54
N GLU A 94 12.00 -5.60 -2.75
CA GLU A 94 10.90 -6.06 -3.59
C GLU A 94 10.01 -7.13 -2.94
N ALA A 95 10.58 -7.96 -2.07
CA ALA A 95 9.86 -9.03 -1.38
C ALA A 95 9.33 -8.65 0.03
N ILE A 96 9.40 -7.36 0.42
CA ILE A 96 9.04 -6.98 1.80
C ILE A 96 7.53 -7.05 2.08
N CYS A 97 6.69 -6.89 1.06
CA CYS A 97 5.22 -6.79 1.20
C CYS A 97 4.45 -7.95 0.57
N GLY A 98 5.11 -8.86 -0.12
CA GLY A 98 4.50 -10.01 -0.79
C GLY A 98 4.95 -11.34 -0.19
N ILE A 99 4.47 -12.43 -0.79
CA ILE A 99 5.00 -13.77 -0.59
C ILE A 99 5.55 -14.23 -1.94
N SER A 100 6.84 -14.50 -2.02
CA SER A 100 7.43 -15.02 -3.24
C SER A 100 7.09 -16.51 -3.45
N LYS A 101 7.20 -16.99 -4.69
CA LYS A 101 7.06 -18.41 -4.98
C LYS A 101 8.05 -19.27 -4.20
N ALA A 102 9.28 -18.77 -4.01
CA ALA A 102 10.28 -19.48 -3.22
C ALA A 102 9.85 -19.64 -1.76
N GLU A 103 9.31 -18.60 -1.14
CA GLU A 103 8.79 -18.65 0.24
C GLU A 103 7.55 -19.52 0.36
N LEU A 104 6.66 -19.53 -0.64
CA LEU A 104 5.53 -20.46 -0.70
C LEU A 104 6.01 -21.91 -0.67
N LEU A 105 6.95 -22.25 -1.57
CA LEU A 105 7.49 -23.63 -1.68
C LEU A 105 8.31 -24.05 -0.46
N GLU A 106 8.99 -23.14 0.20
CA GLU A 106 9.79 -23.43 1.38
C GLU A 106 8.97 -23.54 2.65
N ASN A 107 7.97 -22.67 2.83
CA ASN A 107 7.33 -22.47 4.12
C ASN A 107 5.84 -22.81 4.16
N LEU A 108 5.16 -22.89 3.00
CA LEU A 108 3.69 -22.99 2.94
C LEU A 108 3.19 -24.25 2.20
N MET A 109 4.07 -25.24 1.93
CA MET A 109 3.66 -26.47 1.23
C MET A 109 2.67 -27.33 2.01
N GLN A 110 2.64 -27.25 3.35
CA GLN A 110 1.64 -27.95 4.13
C GLN A 110 0.23 -27.41 3.83
N PRO A 111 -0.08 -26.11 3.99
CA PRO A 111 -1.40 -25.57 3.62
C PRO A 111 -1.73 -25.72 2.13
N VAL A 112 -0.74 -25.67 1.23
CA VAL A 112 -0.94 -25.99 -0.19
C VAL A 112 -1.44 -27.43 -0.36
N GLY A 113 -0.82 -28.40 0.31
CA GLY A 113 -1.24 -29.82 0.26
C GLY A 113 -2.66 -30.02 0.82
N GLU A 114 -2.99 -29.38 1.96
CA GLU A 114 -4.33 -29.44 2.54
C GLU A 114 -5.40 -28.85 1.61
N LEU A 115 -5.06 -27.78 0.87
CA LEU A 115 -5.96 -27.19 -0.12
C LEU A 115 -6.09 -28.08 -1.35
N ALA A 116 -4.99 -28.69 -1.83
CA ALA A 116 -4.98 -29.62 -2.96
C ALA A 116 -5.87 -30.85 -2.71
N GLU A 117 -5.86 -31.40 -1.47
CA GLU A 117 -6.76 -32.47 -1.07
C GLU A 117 -8.24 -32.10 -1.19
N VAL A 118 -8.61 -30.86 -0.83
CA VAL A 118 -10.01 -30.39 -0.94
C VAL A 118 -10.46 -30.34 -2.41
N TYR A 119 -9.54 -30.06 -3.33
CA TYR A 119 -9.84 -29.97 -4.77
C TYR A 119 -9.55 -31.26 -5.54
N ASP A 120 -9.17 -32.34 -4.85
CA ASP A 120 -8.83 -33.64 -5.44
C ASP A 120 -7.77 -33.51 -6.57
N MET A 121 -6.70 -32.78 -6.28
CA MET A 121 -5.61 -32.52 -7.22
C MET A 121 -4.24 -32.65 -6.55
N ASP A 122 -3.19 -32.75 -7.37
CA ASP A 122 -1.83 -32.75 -6.86
C ASP A 122 -1.36 -31.34 -6.45
N THR A 123 -0.34 -31.28 -5.61
CA THR A 123 0.20 -30.04 -5.07
C THR A 123 0.80 -29.12 -6.13
N ASP A 124 1.40 -29.68 -7.19
CA ASP A 124 2.01 -28.88 -8.24
C ASP A 124 0.94 -28.09 -9.02
N LYS A 125 -0.17 -28.76 -9.34
CA LYS A 125 -1.33 -28.10 -9.96
C LYS A 125 -1.97 -27.06 -9.03
N MET A 126 -2.01 -27.32 -7.72
CA MET A 126 -2.52 -26.34 -6.77
C MET A 126 -1.63 -25.11 -6.74
N VAL A 127 -0.29 -25.25 -6.79
CA VAL A 127 0.63 -24.12 -6.89
C VAL A 127 0.36 -23.31 -8.16
N GLU A 128 0.19 -23.97 -9.32
CA GLU A 128 -0.14 -23.29 -10.58
C GLU A 128 -1.44 -22.48 -10.49
N LEU A 129 -2.48 -23.05 -9.86
CA LEU A 129 -3.75 -22.34 -9.65
C LEU A 129 -3.63 -21.17 -8.69
N LEU A 130 -2.81 -21.29 -7.65
CA LEU A 130 -2.54 -20.19 -6.73
C LEU A 130 -1.78 -19.06 -7.43
N GLU A 131 -0.82 -19.40 -8.31
CA GLU A 131 -0.12 -18.43 -9.17
C GLU A 131 -1.11 -17.69 -10.08
N GLU A 132 -1.93 -18.43 -10.81
CA GLU A 132 -2.91 -17.85 -11.72
C GLU A 132 -3.88 -16.89 -11.00
N GLN A 133 -4.24 -17.19 -9.75
CA GLN A 133 -5.29 -16.47 -9.04
C GLN A 133 -4.79 -15.37 -8.12
N TYR A 134 -3.62 -15.50 -7.52
CA TYR A 134 -3.15 -14.63 -6.44
C TYR A 134 -1.77 -14.02 -6.65
N ASP A 135 -1.08 -14.38 -7.73
CA ASP A 135 0.22 -13.83 -8.10
C ASP A 135 0.05 -12.62 -9.05
N GLY A 136 1.17 -11.97 -9.39
CA GLY A 136 1.21 -10.89 -10.37
C GLY A 136 1.42 -9.50 -9.79
N TYR A 137 1.69 -9.37 -8.49
CA TYR A 137 2.15 -8.11 -7.90
C TYR A 137 3.65 -7.95 -8.10
N HIS A 138 4.07 -6.75 -8.52
CA HIS A 138 5.47 -6.41 -8.74
C HIS A 138 5.83 -5.14 -7.97
N PHE A 139 6.87 -5.21 -7.16
CA PHE A 139 7.32 -4.10 -6.32
C PHE A 139 8.71 -3.57 -6.71
N SER A 140 9.25 -4.03 -7.85
CA SER A 140 10.56 -3.59 -8.34
C SER A 140 10.63 -3.59 -9.86
N SER A 141 11.73 -3.05 -10.39
CA SER A 141 12.05 -3.15 -11.81
C SER A 141 12.43 -4.57 -12.26
N GLY A 142 12.80 -5.42 -11.31
CA GLY A 142 13.11 -6.84 -11.52
C GLY A 142 11.90 -7.68 -11.91
N MET A 143 10.69 -7.16 -11.69
CA MET A 143 9.43 -7.83 -12.02
C MET A 143 9.31 -9.22 -11.38
N THR A 144 9.80 -9.35 -10.14
CA THR A 144 9.61 -10.58 -9.37
C THR A 144 8.15 -10.70 -8.96
N ASP A 145 7.51 -11.79 -9.38
CA ASP A 145 6.11 -12.06 -9.07
C ASP A 145 5.91 -12.36 -7.58
N MET A 146 4.90 -11.71 -7.00
CA MET A 146 4.56 -11.85 -5.59
C MET A 146 3.10 -12.18 -5.43
N PHE A 147 2.82 -13.20 -4.61
CA PHE A 147 1.45 -13.48 -4.18
C PHE A 147 0.93 -12.37 -3.26
N ASN A 148 -0.35 -12.05 -3.41
CA ASN A 148 -1.06 -11.26 -2.43
C ASN A 148 -1.20 -12.05 -1.11
N PRO A 149 -0.55 -11.61 -0.01
CA PRO A 149 -0.56 -12.38 1.24
C PRO A 149 -1.95 -12.56 1.83
N PHE A 150 -2.78 -11.51 1.77
CA PHE A 150 -4.15 -11.57 2.30
C PHE A 150 -4.98 -12.61 1.57
N SER A 151 -4.96 -12.61 0.25
CA SER A 151 -5.73 -13.55 -0.56
C SER A 151 -5.23 -14.98 -0.37
N LEU A 152 -3.91 -15.18 -0.44
CA LEU A 152 -3.28 -16.49 -0.28
C LEU A 152 -3.58 -17.11 1.09
N LEU A 153 -3.38 -16.36 2.18
CA LEU A 153 -3.62 -16.85 3.53
C LEU A 153 -5.10 -17.11 3.80
N ASN A 154 -6.02 -16.31 3.24
CA ASN A 154 -7.44 -16.58 3.31
C ASN A 154 -7.84 -17.83 2.52
N ALA A 155 -7.21 -18.12 1.37
CA ALA A 155 -7.46 -19.36 0.63
C ALA A 155 -7.12 -20.58 1.48
N PHE A 156 -6.01 -20.55 2.20
CA PHE A 156 -5.61 -21.62 3.11
C PHE A 156 -6.55 -21.73 4.32
N ASP A 157 -6.86 -20.63 4.99
CA ASP A 157 -7.74 -20.62 6.17
C ASP A 157 -9.14 -21.15 5.85
N LYS A 158 -9.71 -20.68 4.73
CA LYS A 158 -11.07 -21.07 4.30
C LYS A 158 -11.12 -22.32 3.44
N ARG A 159 -9.97 -22.88 3.09
CA ARG A 159 -9.82 -24.07 2.23
C ARG A 159 -10.61 -23.94 0.92
N ARG A 160 -10.58 -22.75 0.32
CA ARG A 160 -11.22 -22.47 -0.98
C ARG A 160 -10.50 -21.37 -1.74
N LEU A 161 -10.57 -21.45 -3.06
CA LEU A 161 -10.13 -20.38 -3.96
C LEU A 161 -11.31 -19.40 -4.15
N ASP A 162 -11.04 -18.10 -3.96
CA ASP A 162 -12.03 -17.04 -4.08
C ASP A 162 -11.31 -15.69 -4.29
N SER A 163 -12.02 -14.69 -4.78
CA SER A 163 -11.49 -13.32 -4.96
C SER A 163 -11.52 -12.55 -3.63
N PHE A 164 -10.69 -12.96 -2.65
CA PHE A 164 -10.71 -12.41 -1.29
C PHE A 164 -10.39 -10.92 -1.19
N TRP A 165 -9.55 -10.40 -2.07
CA TRP A 165 -9.16 -9.01 -2.07
C TRP A 165 -10.34 -8.04 -2.36
N PHE A 166 -11.38 -8.50 -3.03
CA PHE A 166 -12.61 -7.71 -3.23
C PHE A 166 -13.40 -7.50 -1.94
N SER A 167 -13.25 -8.35 -0.95
CA SER A 167 -14.06 -8.31 0.27
C SER A 167 -13.58 -7.29 1.30
N THR A 168 -12.35 -6.78 1.19
CA THR A 168 -11.74 -5.90 2.20
C THR A 168 -11.69 -4.42 1.82
N GLY A 169 -12.12 -4.07 0.65
CA GLY A 169 -12.23 -2.67 0.24
C GLY A 169 -11.95 -2.51 -1.23
N THR A 170 -12.99 -2.55 -2.03
CA THR A 170 -12.90 -1.79 -3.27
C THR A 170 -12.61 -0.36 -2.83
N PRO A 171 -11.44 0.21 -3.14
CA PRO A 171 -11.14 1.56 -2.71
C PRO A 171 -12.21 2.46 -3.32
N THR A 172 -13.16 2.90 -2.52
CA THR A 172 -14.27 3.77 -2.98
C THR A 172 -13.71 4.98 -3.72
N TYR A 173 -12.52 5.40 -3.30
CA TYR A 173 -11.78 6.46 -3.95
C TYR A 173 -11.32 6.06 -5.37
N LEU A 174 -10.73 4.88 -5.56
CA LEU A 174 -10.29 4.41 -6.87
C LEU A 174 -11.46 4.34 -7.87
N ILE A 175 -12.61 3.82 -7.43
CA ILE A 175 -13.82 3.79 -8.27
C ILE A 175 -14.25 5.20 -8.65
N ARG A 176 -14.28 6.14 -7.70
CA ARG A 176 -14.63 7.54 -7.97
C ARG A 176 -13.64 8.18 -8.95
N LEU A 177 -12.36 7.92 -8.77
CA LEU A 177 -11.29 8.43 -9.63
C LEU A 177 -11.43 7.91 -11.07
N LEU A 178 -11.65 6.62 -11.25
CA LEU A 178 -11.89 5.99 -12.56
C LEU A 178 -13.17 6.53 -13.23
N GLN A 179 -14.24 6.71 -12.46
CA GLN A 179 -15.50 7.27 -12.95
C GLN A 179 -15.35 8.74 -13.36
N HIS A 180 -14.62 9.52 -12.56
CA HIS A 180 -14.41 10.95 -12.83
C HIS A 180 -13.58 11.18 -14.09
N ASN A 181 -12.54 10.37 -14.29
CA ASN A 181 -11.63 10.51 -15.42
C ASN A 181 -12.13 9.79 -16.68
N HIS A 182 -13.26 9.07 -16.62
CA HIS A 182 -13.78 8.25 -17.72
C HIS A 182 -12.73 7.28 -18.28
N GLU A 183 -11.84 6.76 -17.43
CA GLU A 183 -10.77 5.87 -17.83
C GLU A 183 -11.31 4.52 -18.30
N ASN A 184 -10.79 4.08 -19.43
CA ASN A 184 -11.04 2.73 -19.94
C ASN A 184 -9.90 1.81 -19.45
N LEU A 185 -10.22 0.90 -18.55
CA LEU A 185 -9.22 -0.03 -17.97
C LEU A 185 -8.46 -0.84 -19.04
N ASN A 186 -9.09 -1.12 -20.18
CA ASN A 186 -8.43 -1.81 -21.30
C ASN A 186 -7.29 -0.98 -21.91
N ASP A 187 -7.34 0.35 -21.78
CA ASP A 187 -6.29 1.23 -22.30
C ASP A 187 -5.08 1.31 -21.37
N LEU A 188 -5.22 0.83 -20.14
CA LEU A 188 -4.15 0.81 -19.12
C LEU A 188 -3.33 -0.48 -19.18
N THR A 189 -3.88 -1.55 -19.76
CA THR A 189 -3.21 -2.85 -19.87
C THR A 189 -2.25 -2.91 -21.07
N GLY A 190 -1.15 -3.66 -20.93
CA GLY A 190 -0.21 -3.89 -22.03
C GLY A 190 0.69 -2.70 -22.38
N ARG A 191 0.77 -1.68 -21.53
CA ARG A 191 1.65 -0.52 -21.68
C ARG A 191 2.81 -0.60 -20.68
N TYR A 192 3.95 -0.07 -21.10
CA TYR A 192 5.09 0.13 -20.20
C TYR A 192 5.03 1.53 -19.58
N TYR A 193 5.18 1.59 -18.28
CA TYR A 193 5.22 2.83 -17.52
C TYR A 193 6.58 2.99 -16.85
N ARG A 194 7.06 4.21 -16.71
CA ARG A 194 8.32 4.49 -16.04
C ARG A 194 8.06 4.68 -14.54
N PRO A 195 9.01 4.34 -13.66
CA PRO A 195 8.88 4.60 -12.22
C PRO A 195 8.51 6.06 -11.90
N ALA A 196 8.97 7.02 -12.69
CA ALA A 196 8.61 8.44 -12.55
C ALA A 196 7.12 8.71 -12.78
N ASP A 197 6.42 7.90 -13.56
CA ASP A 197 5.00 8.07 -13.83
C ASP A 197 4.13 7.74 -12.62
N PHE A 198 4.71 7.09 -11.59
CA PHE A 198 4.07 6.72 -10.32
C PHE A 198 4.45 7.65 -9.13
N VAL A 199 5.38 8.59 -9.32
CA VAL A 199 5.96 9.40 -8.23
C VAL A 199 5.14 10.66 -7.92
N ASP A 200 4.49 11.24 -8.93
CA ASP A 200 3.79 12.52 -8.81
C ASP A 200 2.28 12.33 -8.72
N TYR A 201 1.81 11.79 -7.57
CA TYR A 201 0.40 11.85 -7.26
C TYR A 201 0.06 13.20 -6.61
N LYS A 202 -0.56 14.07 -7.37
CA LYS A 202 -1.28 15.24 -6.83
C LYS A 202 -2.73 14.84 -6.59
N ALA A 203 -3.35 15.36 -5.54
CA ALA A 203 -4.74 15.09 -5.20
C ALA A 203 -5.75 15.45 -6.32
N ASP A 204 -5.33 16.32 -7.22
CA ASP A 204 -6.03 16.76 -8.44
C ASP A 204 -5.56 16.01 -9.70
N ALA A 205 -4.92 14.84 -9.52
CA ALA A 205 -4.31 14.10 -10.62
C ALA A 205 -5.36 13.61 -11.62
N GLU A 206 -5.17 14.02 -12.85
CA GLU A 206 -5.91 13.53 -14.01
C GLU A 206 -5.57 12.05 -14.34
N ASN A 207 -4.57 11.45 -13.66
CA ASN A 207 -4.06 10.12 -13.96
C ASN A 207 -4.19 9.17 -12.76
N PRO A 208 -5.12 8.19 -12.82
CA PRO A 208 -5.33 7.21 -11.76
C PRO A 208 -4.28 6.11 -11.70
N LEU A 209 -3.32 6.11 -12.65
CA LEU A 209 -2.38 5.01 -12.86
C LEU A 209 -1.56 4.68 -11.62
N ALA A 210 -1.04 5.70 -10.92
CA ALA A 210 -0.23 5.49 -9.72
C ALA A 210 -1.02 4.79 -8.61
N MET A 211 -2.30 5.13 -8.48
CA MET A 211 -3.20 4.53 -7.50
C MET A 211 -3.54 3.07 -7.87
N ILE A 212 -3.84 2.83 -9.15
CA ILE A 212 -4.16 1.47 -9.64
C ILE A 212 -2.97 0.53 -9.46
N TYR A 213 -1.76 1.03 -9.67
CA TYR A 213 -0.55 0.22 -9.51
C TYR A 213 -0.21 -0.09 -8.05
N GLN A 214 -0.57 0.80 -7.13
CA GLN A 214 -0.23 0.69 -5.71
C GLN A 214 -1.36 0.09 -4.85
N SER A 215 -2.57 -0.04 -5.39
CA SER A 215 -3.73 -0.62 -4.72
C SER A 215 -3.94 -2.08 -5.05
#